data_c64cc2e5bf2b79f63d8eee397bb67c1c
#
_entry.id   c64cc2e5bf2b79f63d8eee397bb67c1c
#
_cell.length_a   1.000
_cell.length_b   1.000
_cell.length_c   1.000
_cell.angle_alpha   90.00
_cell.angle_beta   90.00
_cell.angle_gamma   90.00
#
_symmetry.space_group_name_H-M   'P 1'
#
loop_
_entity.id
_entity.type
_entity.pdbx_description
1 polymer ?
#
loop_
_entity_poly.entity_id
_entity_poly.type
_entity_poly.pdbx_seq_one_letter_code
_entity_poly.pdbx_strand_id
1 'polypeptide(L)'
;MTVNRIAAAVLGMQMLVGLSTIPALAAGKSQTLTGAVSDAMCGAKHETAGSAANCTRGCIKHGSKYALVVGDKVYTLETSDQAALSKLNDLAGEKAKVTGEVDGTTITVKSVAAGS
;
A
#
# COMPACT_ATOMS: atom_id res chain seq x y z
N MET A 1 1.19 -53.99 -59.67
CA MET A 1 0.04 -53.58 -58.94
C MET A 1 0.52 -52.79 -57.74
N THR A 2 0.49 -51.54 -57.87
CA THR A 2 1.08 -50.56 -56.95
C THR A 2 0.05 -50.05 -55.97
N VAL A 3 0.27 -50.36 -54.74
CA VAL A 3 -0.57 -49.78 -53.68
C VAL A 3 0.07 -48.49 -53.28
N ASN A 4 -0.60 -47.41 -53.60
CA ASN A 4 -0.15 -46.09 -53.26
C ASN A 4 -0.55 -45.80 -51.82
N ARG A 5 0.42 -45.74 -50.94
CA ARG A 5 0.20 -45.35 -49.56
C ARG A 5 0.39 -43.85 -49.44
N ILE A 6 -0.67 -43.17 -49.34
CA ILE A 6 -0.65 -41.77 -49.01
C ILE A 6 -0.52 -41.67 -47.50
N ALA A 7 0.59 -41.27 -47.05
CA ALA A 7 0.82 -40.93 -45.66
C ALA A 7 0.25 -39.53 -45.45
N ALA A 8 -0.84 -39.48 -44.76
CA ALA A 8 -1.38 -38.20 -44.25
C ALA A 8 -0.56 -37.72 -43.06
N ALA A 9 0.26 -36.77 -43.32
CA ALA A 9 0.93 -36.06 -42.24
C ALA A 9 -0.09 -35.15 -41.57
N VAL A 10 -0.50 -35.56 -40.40
CA VAL A 10 -1.27 -34.68 -39.51
C VAL A 10 -0.31 -33.71 -38.88
N LEU A 11 -0.27 -32.49 -39.38
CA LEU A 11 0.39 -31.40 -38.72
C LEU A 11 -0.44 -31.03 -37.52
N GLY A 12 0.00 -31.46 -36.36
CA GLY A 12 -0.55 -30.97 -35.09
C GLY A 12 -0.11 -29.52 -34.91
N MET A 13 -1.01 -28.62 -35.19
CA MET A 13 -0.84 -27.21 -34.87
C MET A 13 -1.04 -27.05 -33.37
N GLN A 14 0.06 -27.10 -32.64
CA GLN A 14 0.05 -26.74 -31.24
C GLN A 14 -0.11 -25.23 -31.14
N MET A 15 -1.29 -24.82 -30.82
CA MET A 15 -1.51 -23.46 -30.37
C MET A 15 -0.85 -23.31 -29.00
N LEU A 16 0.32 -22.74 -29.00
CA LEU A 16 0.90 -22.15 -27.81
C LEU A 16 0.00 -20.95 -27.45
N VAL A 17 -0.94 -21.19 -26.57
CA VAL A 17 -1.59 -20.12 -25.87
C VAL A 17 -0.53 -19.54 -24.95
N GLY A 18 0.18 -18.53 -25.43
CA GLY A 18 1.05 -17.74 -24.58
C GLY A 18 0.18 -17.09 -23.53
N LEU A 19 0.25 -17.59 -22.31
CA LEU A 19 -0.24 -16.84 -21.17
C LEU A 19 0.64 -15.59 -21.11
N SER A 20 0.15 -14.52 -21.67
CA SER A 20 0.70 -13.21 -21.42
C SER A 20 0.37 -12.87 -19.97
N THR A 21 1.26 -13.23 -19.08
CA THR A 21 1.25 -12.65 -17.74
C THR A 21 1.56 -11.18 -17.92
N ILE A 22 0.53 -10.39 -17.96
CA ILE A 22 0.67 -8.94 -17.87
C ILE A 22 1.18 -8.70 -16.45
N PRO A 23 2.44 -8.27 -16.26
CA PRO A 23 2.85 -7.84 -14.94
C PRO A 23 1.91 -6.71 -14.56
N ALA A 24 1.31 -6.81 -13.40
CA ALA A 24 0.53 -5.73 -12.83
C ALA A 24 1.48 -4.57 -12.54
N LEU A 25 1.69 -3.74 -13.53
CA LEU A 25 2.62 -2.62 -13.53
C LEU A 25 1.94 -1.45 -12.90
N ALA A 26 1.39 -1.36 -11.85
CA ALA A 26 0.94 -0.10 -11.29
C ALA A 26 0.54 -0.17 -9.84
N ALA A 27 0.38 -1.32 -9.31
CA ALA A 27 0.14 -1.45 -7.90
C ALA A 27 1.48 -1.69 -7.24
N GLY A 28 1.93 -0.78 -6.41
CA GLY A 28 2.99 -1.05 -5.47
C GLY A 28 2.66 -2.34 -4.72
N LYS A 29 3.66 -3.07 -4.30
CA LYS A 29 3.44 -4.28 -3.53
C LYS A 29 2.77 -3.94 -2.21
N SER A 30 1.77 -4.71 -1.83
CA SER A 30 1.17 -4.60 -0.50
C SER A 30 2.20 -4.97 0.56
N GLN A 31 2.41 -4.07 1.50
CA GLN A 31 3.36 -4.22 2.60
C GLN A 31 2.71 -3.84 3.91
N THR A 32 3.24 -4.38 4.99
CA THR A 32 2.88 -3.96 6.34
C THR A 32 4.06 -3.22 6.95
N LEU A 33 3.84 -1.98 7.30
CA LEU A 33 4.84 -1.13 7.95
C LEU A 33 4.38 -0.79 9.37
N THR A 34 5.32 -0.78 10.29
CA THR A 34 5.07 -0.37 11.67
C THR A 34 5.80 0.94 11.94
N GLY A 35 5.08 1.91 12.44
CA GLY A 35 5.64 3.21 12.75
C GLY A 35 4.70 4.04 13.62
N ALA A 36 5.12 5.25 13.93
CA ALA A 36 4.30 6.18 14.70
C ALA A 36 3.30 6.90 13.80
N VAL A 37 2.06 7.00 14.25
CA VAL A 37 1.04 7.76 13.55
C VAL A 37 1.27 9.25 13.79
N SER A 38 1.43 9.98 12.71
CA SER A 38 1.67 11.42 12.70
C SER A 38 0.80 12.07 11.62
N ASP A 39 1.14 13.27 11.27
CA ASP A 39 0.53 14.00 10.15
C ASP A 39 1.58 14.41 9.13
N ALA A 40 1.16 14.64 7.92
CA ALA A 40 2.06 14.96 6.83
C ALA A 40 2.71 16.35 6.95
N MET A 41 2.12 17.25 7.73
CA MET A 41 2.67 18.60 7.94
C MET A 41 3.84 18.60 8.91
N CYS A 42 3.70 17.93 10.06
CA CYS A 42 4.75 17.86 11.09
C CYS A 42 5.73 16.71 10.85
N GLY A 43 5.29 15.64 10.22
CA GLY A 43 6.12 14.48 9.93
C GLY A 43 6.70 13.87 11.19
N ALA A 44 8.03 13.71 11.22
CA ALA A 44 8.73 13.14 12.35
C ALA A 44 8.92 14.11 13.51
N LYS A 45 8.69 15.40 13.30
CA LYS A 45 8.88 16.45 14.32
C LYS A 45 7.56 17.09 14.66
N HIS A 46 7.27 17.16 15.96
CA HIS A 46 6.12 17.91 16.47
C HIS A 46 6.63 19.21 17.08
N GLU A 47 6.38 20.32 16.41
CA GLU A 47 6.92 21.62 16.79
C GLU A 47 6.12 22.32 17.89
N THR A 48 4.91 21.85 18.15
CA THR A 48 4.08 22.45 19.19
C THR A 48 4.33 21.80 20.54
N ALA A 49 4.35 22.63 21.59
CA ALA A 49 4.38 22.13 22.95
C ALA A 49 3.12 21.32 23.24
N GLY A 50 3.27 20.06 23.57
CA GLY A 50 2.15 19.17 23.82
C GLY A 50 2.47 17.75 23.38
N SER A 51 1.48 16.87 23.51
CA SER A 51 1.65 15.49 23.07
C SER A 51 1.64 15.37 21.55
N ALA A 52 2.40 14.40 21.03
CA ALA A 52 2.40 14.07 19.63
C ALA A 52 0.97 13.75 19.11
N ALA A 53 0.16 13.11 19.94
CA ALA A 53 -1.24 12.81 19.62
C ALA A 53 -2.06 14.08 19.38
N ASN A 54 -1.95 15.06 20.26
CA ASN A 54 -2.69 16.31 20.13
C ASN A 54 -2.22 17.13 18.93
N CYS A 55 -0.93 17.16 18.69
CA CYS A 55 -0.36 17.82 17.51
C CYS A 55 -0.89 17.21 16.22
N THR A 56 -0.84 15.90 16.11
CA THR A 56 -1.35 15.17 14.95
C THR A 56 -2.84 15.44 14.73
N ARG A 57 -3.66 15.29 15.75
CA ARG A 57 -5.10 15.52 15.64
C ARG A 57 -5.43 16.98 15.28
N GLY A 58 -4.66 17.92 15.80
CA GLY A 58 -4.80 19.33 15.44
C GLY A 58 -4.54 19.59 13.96
N CYS A 59 -3.47 19.05 13.43
CA CYS A 59 -3.12 19.18 12.01
C CYS A 59 -4.14 18.51 11.10
N ILE A 60 -4.65 17.35 11.50
CA ILE A 60 -5.71 16.65 10.74
C ILE A 60 -6.98 17.50 10.65
N LYS A 61 -7.37 18.17 11.73
CA LYS A 61 -8.50 19.10 11.70
C LYS A 61 -8.31 20.25 10.74
N HIS A 62 -7.07 20.65 10.49
CA HIS A 62 -6.73 21.70 9.54
C HIS A 62 -6.50 21.18 8.10
N GLY A 63 -6.86 19.93 7.83
CA GLY A 63 -6.82 19.36 6.49
C GLY A 63 -5.56 18.60 6.14
N SER A 64 -4.64 18.38 7.08
CA SER A 64 -3.49 17.52 6.84
C SER A 64 -3.90 16.06 6.69
N LYS A 65 -3.12 15.30 5.95
CA LYS A 65 -3.27 13.85 5.88
C LYS A 65 -2.50 13.19 7.01
N TYR A 66 -2.95 12.01 7.42
CA TYR A 66 -2.16 11.19 8.33
C TYR A 66 -0.87 10.76 7.68
N ALA A 67 0.14 10.52 8.48
CA ALA A 67 1.42 9.98 8.06
C ALA A 67 1.86 8.87 9.00
N LEU A 68 2.72 8.00 8.50
CA LEU A 68 3.37 6.97 9.29
C LEU A 68 4.87 7.24 9.30
N VAL A 69 5.43 7.41 10.48
CA VAL A 69 6.86 7.64 10.66
C VAL A 69 7.54 6.31 10.95
N VAL A 70 8.33 5.84 10.00
CA VAL A 70 9.07 4.59 10.09
C VAL A 70 10.57 4.92 10.10
N GLY A 71 11.17 4.93 11.27
CA GLY A 71 12.55 5.39 11.41
C GLY A 71 12.70 6.83 10.93
N ASP A 72 13.52 7.05 9.93
CA ASP A 72 13.76 8.39 9.35
C ASP A 72 12.82 8.74 8.19
N LYS A 73 11.95 7.81 7.81
CA LYS A 73 11.04 8.00 6.69
C LYS A 73 9.64 8.38 7.15
N VAL A 74 9.04 9.32 6.47
CA VAL A 74 7.65 9.73 6.67
C VAL A 74 6.85 9.33 5.44
N TYR A 75 5.86 8.47 5.65
CA TYR A 75 4.94 8.04 4.60
C TYR A 75 3.61 8.74 4.76
N THR A 76 3.12 9.35 3.70
CA THR A 76 1.77 9.91 3.66
C THR A 76 0.76 8.77 3.50
N LEU A 77 -0.26 8.75 4.34
CA LEU A 77 -1.31 7.74 4.32
C LEU A 77 -2.50 8.24 3.50
N GLU A 78 -2.83 7.51 2.45
CA GLU A 78 -3.97 7.79 1.59
C GLU A 78 -5.09 6.80 1.90
N THR A 79 -6.21 7.30 2.37
CA THR A 79 -7.42 6.51 2.59
C THR A 79 -8.64 7.41 2.66
N SER A 80 -9.76 6.91 2.19
CA SER A 80 -11.09 7.50 2.41
C SER A 80 -11.98 6.62 3.28
N ASP A 81 -11.46 5.48 3.73
CA ASP A 81 -12.19 4.58 4.60
C ASP A 81 -12.32 5.18 6.01
N GLN A 82 -13.55 5.40 6.44
CA GLN A 82 -13.83 5.99 7.73
C GLN A 82 -13.36 5.13 8.90
N ALA A 83 -13.40 3.81 8.76
CA ALA A 83 -12.89 2.91 9.80
C ALA A 83 -11.37 3.04 9.95
N ALA A 84 -10.64 3.15 8.84
CA ALA A 84 -9.20 3.36 8.86
C ALA A 84 -8.85 4.74 9.46
N LEU A 85 -9.56 5.78 9.06
CA LEU A 85 -9.35 7.13 9.60
C LEU A 85 -9.63 7.20 11.10
N SER A 86 -10.67 6.53 11.56
CA SER A 86 -11.00 6.45 12.99
C SER A 86 -9.90 5.75 13.79
N LYS A 87 -9.37 4.65 13.29
CA LYS A 87 -8.24 3.96 13.93
C LYS A 87 -6.98 4.81 13.97
N LEU A 88 -6.68 5.52 12.90
CA LEU A 88 -5.54 6.43 12.86
C LEU A 88 -5.69 7.55 13.88
N ASN A 89 -6.89 8.07 14.04
CA ASN A 89 -7.16 9.08 15.06
C ASN A 89 -6.97 8.54 16.48
N ASP A 90 -7.44 7.32 16.74
CA ASP A 90 -7.26 6.68 18.04
C ASP A 90 -5.78 6.37 18.33
N LEU A 91 -5.01 6.07 17.31
CA LEU A 91 -3.60 5.72 17.42
C LEU A 91 -2.66 6.91 17.19
N ALA A 92 -3.17 8.13 17.07
CA ALA A 92 -2.36 9.32 16.85
C ALA A 92 -1.26 9.45 17.90
N GLY A 93 -0.02 9.62 17.47
CA GLY A 93 1.16 9.66 18.33
C GLY A 93 1.65 8.31 18.82
N GLU A 94 0.94 7.23 18.53
CA GLU A 94 1.27 5.88 18.94
C GLU A 94 1.74 5.03 17.77
N LYS A 95 2.29 3.86 18.07
CA LYS A 95 2.69 2.91 17.03
C LYS A 95 1.48 2.22 16.42
N ALA A 96 1.50 2.13 15.10
CA ALA A 96 0.49 1.42 14.34
C ALA A 96 1.15 0.52 13.29
N LYS A 97 0.46 -0.55 12.94
CA LYS A 97 0.76 -1.36 11.78
C LYS A 97 -0.18 -0.97 10.67
N VAL A 98 0.37 -0.50 9.58
CA VAL A 98 -0.40 -0.09 8.40
C VAL A 98 -0.07 -1.04 7.26
N THR A 99 -1.09 -1.68 6.73
CA THR A 99 -0.98 -2.52 5.56
C THR A 99 -1.56 -1.77 4.36
N GLY A 100 -0.83 -1.75 3.28
CA GLY A 100 -1.25 -1.08 2.07
C GLY A 100 -0.23 -1.18 0.96
N GLU A 101 -0.54 -0.52 -0.13
CA GLU A 101 0.35 -0.43 -1.28
C GLU A 101 1.28 0.77 -1.10
N VAL A 102 2.57 0.50 -1.15
CA VAL A 102 3.60 1.53 -0.98
C VAL A 102 4.09 1.97 -2.35
N ASP A 103 3.95 3.25 -2.62
CA ASP A 103 4.49 3.89 -3.82
C ASP A 103 5.30 5.12 -3.38
N GLY A 104 6.63 5.02 -3.47
CA GLY A 104 7.51 6.08 -2.98
C GLY A 104 7.32 6.32 -1.49
N THR A 105 6.84 7.51 -1.13
CA THR A 105 6.53 7.91 0.24
C THR A 105 5.03 7.96 0.54
N THR A 106 4.23 7.34 -0.31
CA THR A 106 2.78 7.28 -0.15
C THR A 106 2.34 5.84 0.08
N ILE A 107 1.47 5.63 1.06
CA ILE A 107 0.84 4.34 1.31
C ILE A 107 -0.65 4.47 1.06
N THR A 108 -1.15 3.69 0.10
CA THR A 108 -2.59 3.52 -0.08
C THR A 108 -3.06 2.47 0.92
N VAL A 109 -3.75 2.93 1.95
CA VAL A 109 -4.05 2.12 3.14
C VAL A 109 -5.12 1.07 2.85
N LYS A 110 -4.86 -0.16 3.23
CA LYS A 110 -5.84 -1.25 3.23
C LYS A 110 -6.36 -1.56 4.62
N SER A 111 -5.48 -1.56 5.61
CA SER A 111 -5.86 -1.82 6.99
C SER A 111 -4.91 -1.12 7.97
N VAL A 112 -5.43 -0.85 9.14
CA VAL A 112 -4.70 -0.24 10.27
C VAL A 112 -4.95 -1.07 11.52
N ALA A 113 -3.88 -1.36 12.25
CA ALA A 113 -3.95 -2.03 13.54
C ALA A 113 -2.99 -1.37 14.53
N ALA A 114 -3.21 -1.58 15.81
CA ALA A 114 -2.27 -1.12 16.82
C ALA A 114 -0.92 -1.83 16.63
N GLY A 115 0.16 -1.06 16.69
CA GLY A 115 1.52 -1.58 16.69
C GLY A 115 1.96 -1.87 18.13
N SER A 116 2.40 -3.05 18.37
CA SER A 116 2.95 -3.42 19.69
C SER A 116 4.45 -3.63 19.62
#